data_0e19c0728c9adbe62774dc19fff2a2ec
#
_entry.id   0e19c0728c9adbe62774dc19fff2a2ec
#
_cell.length_a   1.000
_cell.length_b   1.000
_cell.length_c   1.000
_cell.angle_alpha   90.00
_cell.angle_beta   90.00
_cell.angle_gamma   90.00
#
_symmetry.space_group_name_H-M   'P 1'
#
loop_
_entity.id
_entity.type
_entity.pdbx_description
1 polymer ?
#
loop_
_entity_poly.entity_id
_entity_poly.type
_entity_poly.pdbx_seq_one_letter_code
_entity_poly.pdbx_strand_id
1 'polypeptide(L)'
;MDISARGYVNPDLLWSPETLQGQLESPNVKIIDTRPAEKFAESRIPGARHFDLYFVNTYDSDTVPLNSFARMWGDLLGWRGITETDTIVFYGDFTDMCAARGFWFAEYLGHQDVHVLDGGISAWIEAGLPLGTLSDPPKPTKFKINPIEEKVATRKSVLSAIDNPECIIIDNRSHGEFVGTRR
;
A
#
# COMPACT_ATOMS: atom_id res chain seq x y z
N MET A 1 -1.56 21.90 3.49
CA MET A 1 -2.41 22.32 2.31
C MET A 1 -3.46 21.26 2.13
N ASP A 2 -4.72 21.63 2.13
CA ASP A 2 -5.84 20.70 2.00
C ASP A 2 -5.67 19.81 0.74
N ILE A 3 -5.81 18.50 0.90
CA ILE A 3 -5.67 17.51 -0.17
C ILE A 3 -6.70 17.79 -1.28
N SER A 4 -7.93 18.14 -0.91
CA SER A 4 -9.00 18.44 -1.85
C SER A 4 -8.70 19.68 -2.73
N ALA A 5 -7.86 20.59 -2.26
CA ALA A 5 -7.45 21.78 -3.01
C ALA A 5 -6.33 21.52 -4.04
N ARG A 6 -5.74 20.31 -4.06
CA ARG A 6 -4.64 19.95 -4.97
C ARG A 6 -5.10 19.52 -6.36
N GLY A 7 -6.40 19.44 -6.62
CA GLY A 7 -6.97 19.09 -7.92
C GLY A 7 -6.87 17.63 -8.31
N TYR A 8 -6.67 16.73 -7.35
CA TYR A 8 -6.74 15.29 -7.60
C TYR A 8 -8.15 14.86 -8.00
N VAL A 9 -8.25 13.92 -8.94
CA VAL A 9 -9.54 13.35 -9.39
C VAL A 9 -10.22 12.58 -8.27
N ASN A 10 -9.43 11.88 -7.46
CA ASN A 10 -9.91 11.16 -6.28
C ASN A 10 -9.04 11.49 -5.06
N PRO A 11 -9.32 12.60 -4.37
CA PRO A 11 -8.54 13.01 -3.20
C PRO A 11 -8.73 12.09 -2.00
N ASP A 12 -9.82 11.32 -1.93
CA ASP A 12 -10.16 10.45 -0.79
C ASP A 12 -9.20 9.26 -0.64
N LEU A 13 -8.40 8.94 -1.67
CA LEU A 13 -7.34 7.94 -1.58
C LEU A 13 -6.21 8.35 -0.63
N LEU A 14 -6.06 9.65 -0.39
CA LEU A 14 -5.06 10.20 0.51
C LEU A 14 -5.73 10.66 1.81
N TRP A 15 -5.20 10.21 2.94
CA TRP A 15 -5.60 10.73 4.24
C TRP A 15 -4.56 11.72 4.77
N SER A 16 -5.01 12.86 5.28
CA SER A 16 -4.12 13.76 6.01
C SER A 16 -3.77 13.19 7.40
N PRO A 17 -2.68 13.67 8.04
CA PRO A 17 -2.38 13.32 9.42
C PRO A 17 -3.55 13.57 10.38
N GLU A 18 -4.27 14.67 10.21
CA GLU A 18 -5.42 15.03 11.06
C GLU A 18 -6.60 14.09 10.84
N THR A 19 -6.85 13.68 9.58
CA THR A 19 -7.88 12.69 9.25
C THR A 19 -7.58 11.36 9.94
N LEU A 20 -6.34 10.88 9.83
CA LEU A 20 -5.93 9.63 10.48
C LEU A 20 -5.96 9.75 12.00
N GLN A 21 -5.52 10.89 12.57
CA GLN A 21 -5.59 11.13 14.02
C GLN A 21 -7.03 11.00 14.55
N GLY A 22 -7.99 11.55 13.85
CA GLY A 22 -9.41 11.45 14.22
C GLY A 22 -9.96 10.02 14.19
N GLN A 23 -9.23 9.08 13.58
CA GLN A 23 -9.63 7.69 13.40
C GLN A 23 -8.79 6.69 14.21
N LEU A 24 -7.83 7.13 15.03
CA LEU A 24 -6.94 6.23 15.78
C LEU A 24 -7.70 5.26 16.70
N GLU A 25 -8.78 5.69 17.31
CA GLU A 25 -9.61 4.89 18.21
C GLU A 25 -10.65 4.03 17.47
N SER A 26 -10.76 4.15 16.16
CA SER A 26 -11.72 3.39 15.36
C SER A 26 -11.26 1.93 15.22
N PRO A 27 -12.02 0.95 15.72
CA PRO A 27 -11.57 -0.44 15.72
C PRO A 27 -11.42 -1.05 14.32
N ASN A 28 -12.08 -0.45 13.33
CA ASN A 28 -12.03 -0.91 11.94
C ASN A 28 -10.91 -0.27 11.13
N VAL A 29 -10.23 0.77 11.63
CA VAL A 29 -9.08 1.37 10.95
C VAL A 29 -7.82 0.58 11.29
N LYS A 30 -7.11 0.13 10.26
CA LYS A 30 -5.87 -0.65 10.36
C LYS A 30 -4.74 0.13 9.70
N ILE A 31 -3.81 0.55 10.52
CA ILE A 31 -2.68 1.37 10.09
C ILE A 31 -1.50 0.45 9.84
N ILE A 32 -0.89 0.55 8.64
CA ILE A 32 0.22 -0.30 8.22
C ILE A 32 1.46 0.55 7.97
N ASP A 33 2.49 0.30 8.77
CA ASP A 33 3.82 0.87 8.61
C ASP A 33 4.63 0.03 7.62
N THR A 34 5.01 0.62 6.51
CA THR A 34 5.76 -0.07 5.45
C THR A 34 7.27 0.19 5.52
N ARG A 35 7.75 0.92 6.52
CA ARG A 35 9.16 1.23 6.73
C ARG A 35 9.95 0.01 7.18
N PRO A 36 11.30 0.06 7.10
CA PRO A 36 12.16 -0.97 7.67
C PRO A 36 11.88 -1.24 9.15
N ALA A 37 12.10 -2.49 9.58
CA ALA A 37 11.73 -2.97 10.91
C ALA A 37 12.37 -2.16 12.05
N GLU A 38 13.60 -1.70 11.88
CA GLU A 38 14.32 -0.88 12.86
C GLU A 38 13.62 0.47 13.08
N LYS A 39 13.16 1.13 12.02
CA LYS A 39 12.42 2.39 12.11
C LYS A 39 11.06 2.21 12.79
N PHE A 40 10.37 1.12 12.46
CA PHE A 40 9.14 0.75 13.13
C PHE A 40 9.35 0.51 14.63
N ALA A 41 10.44 -0.15 15.01
CA ALA A 41 10.77 -0.43 16.40
C ALA A 41 11.10 0.86 17.19
N GLU A 42 11.80 1.82 16.56
CA GLU A 42 12.15 3.10 17.17
C GLU A 42 10.92 3.95 17.50
N SER A 43 10.05 4.13 16.52
CA SER A 43 8.82 4.92 16.66
C SER A 43 7.85 4.66 15.53
N ARG A 44 6.56 4.77 15.81
CA ARG A 44 5.48 4.57 14.84
C ARG A 44 4.24 5.37 15.20
N ILE A 45 3.32 5.47 14.27
CA ILE A 45 1.97 5.97 14.54
C ILE A 45 1.28 5.00 15.51
N PRO A 46 0.61 5.48 16.58
CA PRO A 46 -0.08 4.60 17.54
C PRO A 46 -1.01 3.61 16.85
N GLY A 47 -0.97 2.35 17.28
CA GLY A 47 -1.78 1.27 16.71
C GLY A 47 -1.28 0.70 15.38
N ALA A 48 -0.22 1.26 14.79
CA ALA A 48 0.34 0.78 13.54
C ALA A 48 0.90 -0.65 13.66
N ARG A 49 0.74 -1.41 12.58
CA ARG A 49 1.24 -2.78 12.38
C ARG A 49 2.32 -2.75 11.33
N HIS A 50 3.41 -3.48 11.57
CA HIS A 50 4.53 -3.50 10.64
C HIS A 50 4.27 -4.41 9.44
N PHE A 51 4.59 -3.91 8.25
CA PHE A 51 4.63 -4.70 7.04
C PHE A 51 5.62 -4.10 6.04
N ASP A 52 6.91 -4.42 6.17
CA ASP A 52 7.90 -4.05 5.17
C ASP A 52 7.55 -4.67 3.81
N LEU A 53 7.31 -3.80 2.83
CA LEU A 53 6.90 -4.18 1.49
C LEU A 53 8.01 -4.05 0.45
N TYR A 54 9.23 -3.71 0.86
CA TYR A 54 10.31 -3.44 -0.07
C TYR A 54 10.64 -4.66 -0.95
N PHE A 55 10.69 -5.84 -0.35
CA PHE A 55 11.04 -7.09 -1.04
C PHE A 55 9.84 -7.94 -1.48
N VAL A 56 8.62 -7.48 -1.25
CA VAL A 56 7.42 -8.24 -1.64
C VAL A 56 7.10 -7.96 -3.10
N ASN A 57 7.44 -8.90 -3.97
CA ASN A 57 7.25 -8.79 -5.41
C ASN A 57 6.66 -10.08 -5.97
N THR A 58 5.90 -9.98 -7.06
CA THR A 58 5.62 -11.13 -7.92
C THR A 58 6.65 -11.20 -9.04
N TYR A 59 7.18 -12.40 -9.31
CA TYR A 59 8.17 -12.63 -10.36
C TYR A 59 7.54 -13.24 -11.62
N ASP A 60 6.28 -13.64 -11.54
CA ASP A 60 5.57 -14.27 -12.63
C ASP A 60 4.11 -13.82 -12.63
N SER A 61 3.61 -13.51 -13.80
CA SER A 61 2.24 -13.07 -14.03
C SER A 61 1.35 -14.15 -14.67
N ASP A 62 1.82 -15.40 -14.73
CA ASP A 62 0.97 -16.51 -15.13
C ASP A 62 -0.05 -16.83 -14.03
N THR A 63 -1.18 -17.39 -14.39
CA THR A 63 -2.36 -17.52 -13.50
C THR A 63 -2.05 -18.24 -12.20
N VAL A 64 -1.28 -19.33 -12.22
CA VAL A 64 -1.02 -20.14 -11.01
C VAL A 64 -0.11 -19.42 -10.01
N PRO A 65 1.07 -18.86 -10.42
CA PRO A 65 1.89 -18.03 -9.56
C PRO A 65 1.14 -16.81 -9.01
N LEU A 66 0.38 -16.12 -9.85
CA LEU A 66 -0.37 -14.92 -9.46
C LEU A 66 -1.45 -15.23 -8.41
N ASN A 67 -2.18 -16.33 -8.57
CA ASN A 67 -3.16 -16.79 -7.58
C ASN A 67 -2.50 -17.21 -6.26
N SER A 68 -1.31 -17.81 -6.31
CA SER A 68 -0.55 -18.17 -5.11
C SER A 68 -0.06 -16.93 -4.38
N PHE A 69 0.39 -15.94 -5.12
CA PHE A 69 0.79 -14.63 -4.60
C PHE A 69 -0.38 -13.89 -3.93
N ALA A 70 -1.55 -13.86 -4.57
CA ALA A 70 -2.75 -13.26 -4.00
C ALA A 70 -3.16 -13.92 -2.67
N ARG A 71 -3.12 -15.27 -2.60
CA ARG A 71 -3.40 -16.01 -1.35
C ARG A 71 -2.40 -15.69 -0.25
N MET A 72 -1.11 -15.69 -0.56
CA MET A 72 -0.06 -15.30 0.38
C MET A 72 -0.33 -13.90 0.96
N TRP A 73 -0.70 -12.94 0.11
CA TRP A 73 -1.04 -11.58 0.56
C TRP A 73 -2.25 -11.56 1.49
N GLY A 74 -3.32 -12.29 1.15
CA GLY A 74 -4.49 -12.43 2.02
C GLY A 74 -4.13 -12.99 3.40
N ASP A 75 -3.27 -14.02 3.44
CA ASP A 75 -2.77 -14.58 4.70
C ASP A 75 -1.94 -13.56 5.49
N LEU A 76 -1.04 -12.83 4.83
CA LEU A 76 -0.20 -11.81 5.48
C LEU A 76 -1.02 -10.65 6.07
N LEU A 77 -2.10 -10.23 5.41
CA LEU A 77 -3.04 -9.24 5.95
C LEU A 77 -3.85 -9.85 7.11
N GLY A 78 -4.34 -11.07 6.96
CA GLY A 78 -5.05 -11.78 8.01
C GLY A 78 -4.21 -11.97 9.28
N TRP A 79 -2.94 -12.34 9.18
CA TRP A 79 -2.03 -12.45 10.32
C TRP A 79 -1.80 -11.13 11.04
N ARG A 80 -2.01 -10.03 10.36
CA ARG A 80 -2.00 -8.67 10.94
C ARG A 80 -3.35 -8.25 11.50
N GLY A 81 -4.32 -9.19 11.58
CA GLY A 81 -5.64 -8.93 12.13
C GLY A 81 -6.50 -8.04 11.25
N ILE A 82 -6.29 -8.06 9.94
CA ILE A 82 -7.06 -7.29 8.97
C ILE A 82 -8.12 -8.18 8.34
N THR A 83 -9.31 -7.62 8.11
CA THR A 83 -10.41 -8.27 7.39
C THR A 83 -10.77 -7.46 6.14
N GLU A 84 -11.57 -8.03 5.27
CA GLU A 84 -12.04 -7.36 4.05
C GLU A 84 -12.99 -6.18 4.30
N THR A 85 -13.44 -5.99 5.53
CA THR A 85 -14.35 -4.89 5.93
C THR A 85 -13.65 -3.78 6.70
N ASP A 86 -12.35 -3.90 6.93
CA ASP A 86 -11.57 -2.87 7.61
C ASP A 86 -11.17 -1.75 6.63
N THR A 87 -11.00 -0.54 7.14
CA THR A 87 -10.30 0.55 6.44
C THR A 87 -8.80 0.35 6.60
N ILE A 88 -8.03 0.31 5.51
CA ILE A 88 -6.58 0.14 5.56
C ILE A 88 -5.88 1.45 5.19
N VAL A 89 -4.95 1.90 6.04
CA VAL A 89 -4.13 3.08 5.76
C VAL A 89 -2.66 2.68 5.75
N PHE A 90 -2.02 2.77 4.59
CA PHE A 90 -0.58 2.53 4.45
C PHE A 90 0.22 3.81 4.62
N TYR A 91 1.37 3.72 5.28
CA TYR A 91 2.33 4.83 5.33
C TYR A 91 3.78 4.35 5.28
N GLY A 92 4.65 5.21 4.77
CA GLY A 92 6.10 5.09 4.79
C GLY A 92 6.76 6.29 5.49
N ASP A 93 8.01 6.59 5.16
CA ASP A 93 8.68 7.78 5.69
C ASP A 93 7.99 9.08 5.19
N PHE A 94 7.56 9.06 3.93
CA PHE A 94 6.76 10.09 3.24
C PHE A 94 5.78 9.37 2.30
N THR A 95 5.14 10.05 1.36
CA THR A 95 4.34 9.36 0.32
C THR A 95 5.30 8.64 -0.62
N ASP A 96 5.58 7.38 -0.32
CA ASP A 96 6.64 6.60 -0.95
C ASP A 96 6.12 5.35 -1.69
N MET A 97 7.06 4.68 -2.37
CA MET A 97 6.79 3.50 -3.19
C MET A 97 6.22 2.33 -2.36
N CYS A 98 6.65 2.14 -1.12
CA CYS A 98 6.21 1.00 -0.32
C CYS A 98 4.77 1.17 0.14
N ALA A 99 4.38 2.38 0.57
CA ALA A 99 2.99 2.70 0.91
C ALA A 99 2.08 2.56 -0.32
N ALA A 100 2.49 3.11 -1.48
CA ALA A 100 1.76 2.97 -2.74
C ALA A 100 1.65 1.51 -3.21
N ARG A 101 2.69 0.70 -2.99
CA ARG A 101 2.68 -0.75 -3.28
C ARG A 101 1.66 -1.48 -2.41
N GLY A 102 1.61 -1.19 -1.12
CA GLY A 102 0.62 -1.77 -0.20
C GLY A 102 -0.81 -1.43 -0.62
N PHE A 103 -1.04 -0.16 -0.95
CA PHE A 103 -2.30 0.31 -1.49
C PHE A 103 -2.71 -0.48 -2.74
N TRP A 104 -1.84 -0.57 -3.76
CA TRP A 104 -2.14 -1.27 -4.99
C TRP A 104 -2.41 -2.76 -4.77
N PHE A 105 -1.66 -3.43 -3.89
CA PHE A 105 -1.92 -4.83 -3.58
C PHE A 105 -3.27 -5.04 -2.90
N ALA A 106 -3.67 -4.17 -1.98
CA ALA A 106 -4.98 -4.25 -1.35
C ALA A 106 -6.11 -4.09 -2.41
N GLU A 107 -5.99 -3.10 -3.30
CA GLU A 107 -6.92 -2.94 -4.43
C GLU A 107 -6.95 -4.18 -5.34
N TYR A 108 -5.77 -4.74 -5.66
CA TYR A 108 -5.70 -5.96 -6.47
C TYR A 108 -6.44 -7.13 -5.82
N LEU A 109 -6.37 -7.27 -4.49
CA LEU A 109 -7.11 -8.29 -3.75
C LEU A 109 -8.62 -8.02 -3.63
N GLY A 110 -9.12 -6.96 -4.24
CA GLY A 110 -10.52 -6.56 -4.24
C GLY A 110 -10.94 -5.74 -3.02
N HIS A 111 -9.98 -5.27 -2.21
CA HIS A 111 -10.26 -4.38 -1.10
C HIS A 111 -10.53 -2.96 -1.59
N GLN A 112 -11.60 -2.31 -1.11
CA GLN A 112 -12.04 -1.03 -1.63
C GLN A 112 -11.73 0.14 -0.69
N ASP A 113 -11.71 -0.10 0.62
CA ASP A 113 -11.51 0.95 1.63
C ASP A 113 -10.03 1.00 2.04
N VAL A 114 -9.21 1.51 1.13
CA VAL A 114 -7.75 1.57 1.28
C VAL A 114 -7.23 2.97 0.95
N HIS A 115 -6.29 3.44 1.75
CA HIS A 115 -5.75 4.79 1.69
C HIS A 115 -4.23 4.80 1.89
N VAL A 116 -3.61 5.91 1.51
CA VAL A 116 -2.21 6.23 1.82
C VAL A 116 -2.18 7.50 2.67
N LEU A 117 -1.39 7.49 3.74
CA LEU A 117 -1.14 8.69 4.52
C LEU A 117 -0.29 9.69 3.72
N ASP A 118 -0.86 10.84 3.42
CA ASP A 118 -0.18 11.89 2.66
C ASP A 118 1.00 12.45 3.46
N GLY A 119 2.19 12.41 2.86
CA GLY A 119 3.45 12.80 3.50
C GLY A 119 3.99 11.80 4.53
N GLY A 120 3.32 10.65 4.73
CA GLY A 120 3.80 9.58 5.60
C GLY A 120 4.01 9.99 7.05
N ILE A 121 4.92 9.28 7.76
CA ILE A 121 5.24 9.61 9.16
C ILE A 121 5.92 10.97 9.30
N SER A 122 6.59 11.47 8.25
CA SER A 122 7.19 12.80 8.27
C SER A 122 6.13 13.88 8.45
N ALA A 123 5.04 13.83 7.68
CA ALA A 123 3.92 14.78 7.84
C ALA A 123 3.21 14.62 9.19
N TRP A 124 3.11 13.37 9.71
CA TRP A 124 2.57 13.11 11.04
C TRP A 124 3.39 13.80 12.14
N ILE A 125 4.72 13.72 12.06
CA ILE A 125 5.64 14.37 13.01
C ILE A 125 5.58 15.90 12.86
N GLU A 126 5.56 16.41 11.64
CA GLU A 126 5.45 17.85 11.37
C GLU A 126 4.15 18.46 11.90
N ALA A 127 3.07 17.68 11.91
CA ALA A 127 1.80 18.07 12.53
C ALA A 127 1.84 18.02 14.07
N GLY A 128 2.96 17.63 14.69
CA GLY A 128 3.10 17.55 16.15
C GLY A 128 2.31 16.42 16.79
N LEU A 129 1.93 15.39 16.02
CA LEU A 129 1.08 14.31 16.47
C LEU A 129 1.87 13.22 17.24
N PRO A 130 1.24 12.48 18.15
CA PRO A 130 1.94 11.56 19.06
C PRO A 130 2.50 10.35 18.30
N LEU A 131 3.68 9.89 18.76
CA LEU A 131 4.28 8.65 18.36
C LEU A 131 4.20 7.61 19.48
N GLY A 132 4.12 6.33 19.11
CA GLY A 132 4.16 5.19 20.01
C GLY A 132 5.36 4.29 19.74
N THR A 133 5.77 3.54 20.77
CA THR A 133 6.83 2.51 20.68
C THR A 133 6.30 1.11 21.01
N LEU A 134 5.12 1.03 21.63
CA LEU A 134 4.46 -0.20 22.02
C LEU A 134 3.16 -0.37 21.24
N SER A 135 2.86 -1.60 20.87
CA SER A 135 1.56 -2.01 20.35
C SER A 135 1.33 -3.47 20.72
N ASP A 136 0.11 -3.82 21.07
CA ASP A 136 -0.26 -5.21 21.28
C ASP A 136 -0.12 -5.97 19.94
N PRO A 137 0.34 -7.23 19.99
CA PRO A 137 0.36 -8.05 18.80
C PRO A 137 -1.06 -8.22 18.25
N PRO A 138 -1.27 -8.06 16.94
CA PRO A 138 -2.59 -8.21 16.36
C PRO A 138 -3.11 -9.65 16.55
N LYS A 139 -4.40 -9.77 16.84
CA LYS A 139 -5.07 -11.08 16.81
C LYS A 139 -5.28 -11.47 15.35
N PRO A 140 -4.76 -12.62 14.89
CA PRO A 140 -4.95 -13.06 13.52
C PRO A 140 -6.42 -13.20 13.15
N THR A 141 -6.74 -12.82 11.92
CA THR A 141 -8.05 -12.94 11.29
C THR A 141 -7.90 -13.68 9.97
N LYS A 142 -8.98 -13.81 9.23
CA LYS A 142 -8.96 -14.28 7.85
C LYS A 142 -9.33 -13.11 6.94
N PHE A 143 -8.43 -12.73 6.06
CA PHE A 143 -8.71 -11.75 5.01
C PHE A 143 -9.29 -12.47 3.79
N LYS A 144 -10.49 -12.10 3.38
CA LYS A 144 -11.14 -12.68 2.20
C LYS A 144 -10.65 -11.94 0.96
N ILE A 145 -10.00 -12.66 0.06
CA ILE A 145 -9.52 -12.11 -1.22
C ILE A 145 -10.58 -12.29 -2.32
N ASN A 146 -10.64 -11.30 -3.20
CA ASN A 146 -11.41 -11.34 -4.45
C ASN A 146 -10.58 -10.62 -5.55
N PRO A 147 -9.51 -11.23 -6.08
CA PRO A 147 -8.56 -10.56 -6.97
C PRO A 147 -9.25 -9.97 -8.19
N ILE A 148 -8.91 -8.72 -8.50
CA ILE A 148 -9.38 -7.97 -9.67
C ILE A 148 -8.31 -8.11 -10.76
N GLU A 149 -8.55 -8.99 -11.74
CA GLU A 149 -7.57 -9.33 -12.78
C GLU A 149 -7.13 -8.10 -13.61
N GLU A 150 -8.03 -7.16 -13.83
CA GLU A 150 -7.79 -5.94 -14.61
C GLU A 150 -6.78 -4.99 -13.94
N LYS A 151 -6.53 -5.15 -12.65
CA LYS A 151 -5.50 -4.39 -11.92
C LYS A 151 -4.08 -4.89 -12.21
N VAL A 152 -3.91 -6.03 -12.90
CA VAL A 152 -2.61 -6.62 -13.19
C VAL A 152 -2.39 -6.73 -14.70
N ALA A 153 -1.37 -6.03 -15.20
CA ALA A 153 -0.89 -6.23 -16.55
C ALA A 153 0.00 -7.49 -16.61
N THR A 154 -0.54 -8.58 -17.14
CA THR A 154 0.21 -9.83 -17.35
C THR A 154 1.18 -9.70 -18.52
N ARG A 155 2.20 -10.58 -18.57
CA ARG A 155 3.08 -10.67 -19.75
C ARG A 155 2.29 -10.79 -21.06
N LYS A 156 1.23 -11.58 -21.07
CA LYS A 156 0.36 -11.77 -22.25
C LYS A 156 -0.37 -10.48 -22.62
N SER A 157 -0.93 -9.76 -21.65
CA SER A 157 -1.64 -8.49 -21.92
C SER A 157 -0.68 -7.40 -22.39
N VAL A 158 0.54 -7.32 -21.81
CA VAL A 158 1.56 -6.38 -22.28
C VAL A 158 2.00 -6.67 -23.70
N LEU A 159 2.25 -7.95 -24.05
CA LEU A 159 2.57 -8.34 -25.42
C LEU A 159 1.45 -7.96 -26.41
N SER A 160 0.20 -8.09 -26.01
CA SER A 160 -0.95 -7.70 -26.83
C SER A 160 -1.13 -6.18 -26.93
N ALA A 161 -0.56 -5.42 -26.00
CA ALA A 161 -0.61 -3.96 -25.96
C ALA A 161 0.49 -3.31 -26.83
N ILE A 162 1.56 -4.05 -27.17
CA ILE A 162 2.58 -3.59 -28.10
C ILE A 162 1.91 -3.36 -29.46
N ASP A 163 2.17 -2.22 -30.08
CA ASP A 163 1.59 -1.80 -31.38
C ASP A 163 0.07 -1.53 -31.35
N ASN A 164 -0.57 -1.55 -30.17
CA ASN A 164 -1.97 -1.14 -30.05
C ASN A 164 -2.06 0.38 -29.83
N PRO A 165 -2.60 1.18 -30.75
CA PRO A 165 -2.67 2.63 -30.67
C PRO A 165 -3.58 3.13 -29.53
N GLU A 166 -4.49 2.30 -29.03
CA GLU A 166 -5.38 2.62 -27.91
C GLU A 166 -4.73 2.33 -26.53
N CYS A 167 -3.49 1.82 -26.51
CA CYS A 167 -2.80 1.45 -25.27
C CYS A 167 -1.47 2.17 -25.16
N ILE A 168 -1.23 2.77 -23.99
CA ILE A 168 0.05 3.42 -23.66
C ILE A 168 0.76 2.57 -22.62
N ILE A 169 1.97 2.11 -22.94
CA ILE A 169 2.85 1.43 -21.99
C ILE A 169 3.83 2.47 -21.43
N ILE A 170 3.79 2.68 -20.11
CA ILE A 170 4.64 3.65 -19.42
C ILE A 170 5.71 2.90 -18.64
N ASP A 171 6.99 3.22 -18.90
CA ASP A 171 8.11 2.82 -18.05
C ASP A 171 8.42 3.95 -17.06
N ASN A 172 8.17 3.70 -15.77
CA ASN A 172 8.38 4.67 -14.69
C ASN A 172 9.76 4.55 -14.01
N ARG A 173 10.67 3.77 -14.58
CA ARG A 173 12.06 3.69 -14.10
C ARG A 173 12.82 4.98 -14.40
N SER A 174 13.98 5.16 -13.76
CA SER A 174 14.88 6.26 -14.08
C SER A 174 15.37 6.17 -15.54
N HIS A 175 15.75 7.32 -16.14
CA HIS A 175 16.29 7.33 -17.49
C HIS A 175 17.48 6.39 -17.66
N GLY A 176 18.39 6.31 -16.67
CA GLY A 176 19.55 5.40 -16.73
C GLY A 176 19.18 3.91 -16.76
N GLU A 177 18.12 3.52 -16.04
CA GLU A 177 17.60 2.15 -16.07
C GLU A 177 16.86 1.87 -17.38
N PHE A 178 16.13 2.84 -17.92
CA PHE A 178 15.43 2.71 -19.20
C PHE A 178 16.40 2.49 -20.36
N VAL A 179 17.49 3.27 -20.45
CA VAL A 179 18.48 3.16 -21.50
C VAL A 179 19.60 2.12 -21.19
N GLY A 180 19.54 1.44 -20.05
CA GLY A 180 20.47 0.37 -19.67
C GLY A 180 21.86 0.83 -19.22
N THR A 181 22.02 2.12 -18.87
CA THR A 181 23.30 2.65 -18.35
C THR A 181 23.42 2.52 -16.82
N ARG A 182 22.32 2.17 -16.15
CA ARG A 182 22.24 1.88 -14.71
C ARG A 182 21.43 0.59 -14.52
N ARG A 183 21.88 -0.27 -13.58
CA ARG A 183 21.17 -1.47 -13.11
C ARG A 183 20.72 -1.28 -11.67
#